data_451df618824d546e48327463ddcf1c28
#
_entry.id   451df618824d546e48327463ddcf1c28
#
_cell.length_a   1.000
_cell.length_b   1.000
_cell.length_c   1.000
_cell.angle_alpha   90.00
_cell.angle_beta   90.00
_cell.angle_gamma   90.00
#
_symmetry.space_group_name_H-M   'P 1'
#
loop_
_entity.id
_entity.type
_entity.pdbx_description
1 polymer ?
#
loop_
_entity_poly.entity_id
_entity_poly.type
_entity_poly.pdbx_seq_one_letter_code
_entity_poly.pdbx_strand_id
1 'polypeptide(L)'
;NETSASIPRHEDEFVRAGLTPAASRLVSAPRVAESPVNFECRLSQCIQLTTAEGLAVDTWLVLGEVVAVHIDESLLEDGIYQTARAQPILRAGGPSAYYAIDESLRFDLVRPDAR
;
A
#
# COMPACT_ATOMS: atom_id res chain seq x y z
N ASN A 1 3.82 -5.80 -11.01
CA ASN A 1 2.97 -5.14 -12.00
C ASN A 1 1.92 -6.07 -12.64
N GLU A 2 2.05 -7.40 -12.44
CA GLU A 2 1.13 -8.41 -12.98
C GLU A 2 -0.31 -8.23 -12.48
N THR A 3 -0.48 -7.82 -11.21
CA THR A 3 -1.80 -7.60 -10.59
C THR A 3 -2.53 -6.35 -11.08
N SER A 4 -1.91 -5.51 -11.91
CA SER A 4 -2.58 -4.37 -12.55
C SER A 4 -3.22 -4.72 -13.90
N ALA A 5 -3.05 -5.94 -14.38
CA ALA A 5 -3.69 -6.41 -15.60
C ALA A 5 -5.19 -6.66 -15.38
N SER A 6 -6.01 -6.37 -16.40
CA SER A 6 -7.42 -6.78 -16.39
C SER A 6 -7.51 -8.29 -16.57
N ILE A 7 -7.79 -9.00 -15.49
CA ILE A 7 -7.93 -10.45 -15.48
C ILE A 7 -9.37 -10.88 -15.11
N PRO A 8 -9.82 -12.05 -15.56
CA PRO A 8 -11.11 -12.60 -15.17
C PRO A 8 -11.20 -12.80 -13.64
N ARG A 9 -12.39 -12.61 -13.05
CA ARG A 9 -12.61 -12.73 -11.60
C ARG A 9 -12.26 -14.10 -10.99
N HIS A 10 -12.19 -15.14 -11.81
CA HIS A 10 -11.87 -16.50 -11.35
C HIS A 10 -10.36 -16.80 -11.35
N GLU A 11 -9.54 -15.90 -11.88
CA GLU A 11 -8.08 -16.01 -11.79
C GLU A 11 -7.57 -15.47 -10.47
N ASP A 12 -6.66 -16.20 -9.86
CA ASP A 12 -6.00 -15.82 -8.60
C ASP A 12 -4.74 -14.99 -8.90
N GLU A 13 -4.73 -13.75 -8.45
CA GLU A 13 -3.61 -12.83 -8.63
C GLU A 13 -2.33 -13.29 -7.92
N PHE A 14 -2.43 -14.02 -6.79
CA PHE A 14 -1.29 -14.62 -6.12
C PHE A 14 -0.58 -15.62 -7.04
N VAL A 15 -1.37 -16.52 -7.66
CA VAL A 15 -0.83 -17.52 -8.59
C VAL A 15 -0.19 -16.84 -9.79
N ARG A 16 -0.89 -15.86 -10.36
CA ARG A 16 -0.40 -15.13 -11.54
C ARG A 16 0.89 -14.38 -11.27
N ALA A 17 1.00 -13.71 -10.14
CA ALA A 17 2.18 -12.95 -9.74
C ALA A 17 3.31 -13.82 -9.16
N GLY A 18 3.07 -15.12 -8.93
CA GLY A 18 4.02 -16.01 -8.28
C GLY A 18 4.27 -15.65 -6.83
N LEU A 19 3.25 -15.11 -6.14
CA LEU A 19 3.33 -14.69 -4.74
C LEU A 19 2.67 -15.74 -3.84
N THR A 20 3.09 -15.78 -2.58
CA THR A 20 2.58 -16.72 -1.58
C THR A 20 1.60 -16.04 -0.62
N PRO A 21 0.34 -16.53 -0.53
CA PRO A 21 -0.59 -16.02 0.45
C PRO A 21 -0.20 -16.47 1.87
N ALA A 22 -0.14 -15.53 2.81
CA ALA A 22 0.06 -15.78 4.23
C ALA A 22 -1.20 -15.44 5.03
N ALA A 23 -1.51 -16.22 6.05
CA ALA A 23 -2.69 -15.99 6.89
C ALA A 23 -2.60 -14.66 7.62
N SER A 24 -3.69 -13.89 7.59
CA SER A 24 -3.90 -12.72 8.43
C SER A 24 -4.34 -13.11 9.84
N ARG A 25 -4.27 -12.17 10.79
CA ARG A 25 -4.64 -12.40 12.19
C ARG A 25 -6.03 -11.88 12.53
N LEU A 26 -6.43 -10.75 11.95
CA LEU A 26 -7.65 -10.02 12.32
C LEU A 26 -8.66 -9.88 11.17
N VAL A 27 -8.23 -10.20 9.93
CA VAL A 27 -9.10 -10.17 8.75
C VAL A 27 -8.99 -11.51 7.99
N SER A 28 -9.97 -11.81 7.14
CA SER A 28 -9.97 -13.04 6.34
C SER A 28 -9.11 -12.94 5.06
N ALA A 29 -8.85 -11.73 4.57
CA ALA A 29 -8.01 -11.53 3.40
C ALA A 29 -6.56 -11.93 3.71
N PRO A 30 -5.88 -12.70 2.82
CA PRO A 30 -4.48 -13.07 3.03
C PRO A 30 -3.55 -11.87 2.85
N ARG A 31 -2.36 -12.01 3.45
CA ARG A 31 -1.23 -11.10 3.24
C ARG A 31 -0.30 -11.67 2.17
N VAL A 32 0.56 -10.85 1.62
CA VAL A 32 1.66 -11.30 0.74
C VAL A 32 2.84 -11.72 1.61
N ALA A 33 3.22 -13.01 1.57
CA ALA A 33 4.30 -13.56 2.42
C ALA A 33 5.65 -12.90 2.12
N GLU A 34 5.93 -12.59 0.87
CA GLU A 34 7.18 -11.98 0.41
C GLU A 34 7.30 -10.48 0.74
N SER A 35 6.17 -9.82 1.10
CA SER A 35 6.19 -8.42 1.48
C SER A 35 6.71 -8.23 2.91
N PRO A 36 7.79 -7.46 3.14
CA PRO A 36 8.33 -7.25 4.47
C PRO A 36 7.45 -6.35 5.35
N VAL A 37 6.48 -5.67 4.75
CA VAL A 37 5.47 -4.87 5.48
C VAL A 37 4.10 -5.17 4.93
N ASN A 38 3.15 -5.51 5.80
CA ASN A 38 1.75 -5.74 5.45
C ASN A 38 0.82 -5.04 6.43
N PHE A 39 -0.28 -4.49 5.92
CA PHE A 39 -1.37 -3.95 6.71
C PHE A 39 -2.60 -4.85 6.58
N GLU A 40 -3.19 -5.21 7.71
CA GLU A 40 -4.53 -5.77 7.73
C GLU A 40 -5.53 -4.62 7.86
N CYS A 41 -6.45 -4.55 6.90
CA CYS A 41 -7.41 -3.45 6.85
C CYS A 41 -8.84 -3.98 6.85
N ARG A 42 -9.73 -3.25 7.53
CA ARG A 42 -11.18 -3.42 7.41
C ARG A 42 -11.74 -2.32 6.55
N LEU A 43 -12.66 -2.68 5.64
CA LEU A 43 -13.34 -1.69 4.83
C LEU A 43 -14.06 -0.67 5.72
N SER A 44 -13.69 0.60 5.58
CA SER A 44 -14.33 1.72 6.26
C SER A 44 -15.37 2.38 5.35
N GLN A 45 -14.96 2.76 4.13
CA GLN A 45 -15.83 3.42 3.16
C GLN A 45 -15.52 2.96 1.73
N CYS A 46 -16.57 2.92 0.90
CA CYS A 46 -16.46 2.70 -0.54
C CYS A 46 -17.29 3.78 -1.22
N ILE A 47 -16.64 4.73 -1.90
CA ILE A 47 -17.26 5.94 -2.43
C ILE A 47 -17.11 5.96 -3.94
N GLN A 48 -18.23 5.96 -4.66
CA GLN A 48 -18.19 6.20 -6.10
C GLN A 48 -17.85 7.67 -6.37
N LEU A 49 -16.86 7.91 -7.21
CA LEU A 49 -16.46 9.27 -7.55
C LEU A 49 -17.41 9.91 -8.56
N THR A 50 -17.47 11.23 -8.54
CA THR A 50 -18.27 12.03 -9.48
C THR A 50 -17.41 13.07 -10.17
N THR A 51 -17.86 13.56 -11.33
CA THR A 51 -17.31 14.76 -11.96
C THR A 51 -17.63 16.00 -11.12
N ALA A 52 -17.06 17.14 -11.49
CA ALA A 52 -17.36 18.43 -10.85
C ALA A 52 -18.85 18.81 -10.97
N GLU A 53 -19.53 18.32 -12.02
CA GLU A 53 -20.97 18.53 -12.25
C GLU A 53 -21.85 17.50 -11.52
N GLY A 54 -21.24 16.58 -10.74
CA GLY A 54 -21.98 15.59 -9.97
C GLY A 54 -22.37 14.32 -10.73
N LEU A 55 -21.86 14.11 -11.95
CA LEU A 55 -22.12 12.90 -12.71
C LEU A 55 -21.24 11.75 -12.19
N ALA A 56 -21.83 10.58 -11.91
CA ALA A 56 -21.10 9.40 -11.47
C ALA A 56 -20.09 8.94 -12.54
N VAL A 57 -18.88 8.62 -12.12
CA VAL A 57 -17.86 7.98 -12.97
C VAL A 57 -17.63 6.54 -12.50
N ASP A 58 -17.17 5.67 -13.40
CA ASP A 58 -16.86 4.28 -13.07
C ASP A 58 -15.49 4.17 -12.37
N THR A 59 -15.37 4.88 -11.26
CA THR A 59 -14.17 4.93 -10.40
C THR A 59 -14.61 5.00 -8.95
N TRP A 60 -13.95 4.22 -8.10
CA TRP A 60 -14.27 4.10 -6.68
C TRP A 60 -13.07 4.43 -5.81
N LEU A 61 -13.30 5.20 -4.75
CA LEU A 61 -12.36 5.41 -3.67
C LEU A 61 -12.70 4.43 -2.54
N VAL A 62 -11.77 3.53 -2.24
CA VAL A 62 -11.92 2.56 -1.16
C VAL A 62 -11.00 2.97 0.00
N LEU A 63 -11.59 3.15 1.18
CA LEU A 63 -10.88 3.47 2.41
C LEU A 63 -10.93 2.28 3.35
N GLY A 64 -9.75 1.92 3.89
CA GLY A 64 -9.60 0.85 4.88
C GLY A 64 -9.02 1.38 6.19
N GLU A 65 -9.63 0.98 7.30
CA GLU A 65 -9.05 1.16 8.62
C GLU A 65 -7.97 0.10 8.87
N VAL A 66 -6.75 0.54 9.18
CA VAL A 66 -5.66 -0.38 9.55
C VAL A 66 -5.92 -0.94 10.93
N VAL A 67 -6.11 -2.26 11.02
CA VAL A 67 -6.38 -2.97 12.30
C VAL A 67 -5.19 -3.78 12.80
N ALA A 68 -4.23 -4.10 11.93
CA ALA A 68 -2.94 -4.70 12.30
C ALA A 68 -1.86 -4.31 11.29
N VAL A 69 -0.62 -4.26 11.77
CA VAL A 69 0.57 -4.02 10.97
C VAL A 69 1.55 -5.15 11.23
N HIS A 70 2.09 -5.72 10.16
CA HIS A 70 3.18 -6.70 10.18
C HIS A 70 4.41 -6.05 9.59
N ILE A 71 5.52 -6.08 10.31
CA ILE A 71 6.80 -5.51 9.90
C ILE A 71 7.88 -6.55 10.15
N ASP A 72 8.72 -6.81 9.16
CA ASP A 72 9.92 -7.63 9.34
C ASP A 72 10.87 -6.93 10.34
N GLU A 73 11.37 -7.68 11.32
CA GLU A 73 12.22 -7.14 12.38
C GLU A 73 13.51 -6.51 11.84
N SER A 74 14.02 -6.97 10.68
CA SER A 74 15.18 -6.38 10.01
C SER A 74 14.98 -4.92 9.57
N LEU A 75 13.72 -4.47 9.48
CA LEU A 75 13.35 -3.08 9.16
C LEU A 75 13.18 -2.20 10.39
N LEU A 76 13.40 -2.75 11.59
CA LEU A 76 13.33 -1.99 12.83
C LEU A 76 14.73 -1.72 13.38
N GLU A 77 14.92 -0.54 13.95
CA GLU A 77 16.09 -0.15 14.73
C GLU A 77 15.60 0.57 15.98
N ASP A 78 15.89 0.02 17.13
CA ASP A 78 15.37 0.49 18.44
C ASP A 78 13.82 0.64 18.46
N GLY A 79 13.11 -0.27 17.76
CA GLY A 79 11.66 -0.23 17.62
C GLY A 79 11.13 0.81 16.63
N ILE A 80 12.01 1.53 15.93
CA ILE A 80 11.65 2.55 14.93
C ILE A 80 11.79 1.97 13.52
N TYR A 81 10.72 2.11 12.72
CA TYR A 81 10.71 1.66 11.34
C TYR A 81 11.66 2.47 10.44
N GLN A 82 12.53 1.76 9.74
CA GLN A 82 13.53 2.33 8.85
C GLN A 82 13.00 2.39 7.41
N THR A 83 12.33 3.49 7.05
CA THR A 83 11.62 3.65 5.78
C THR A 83 12.50 3.40 4.56
N ALA A 84 13.70 3.99 4.52
CA ALA A 84 14.61 3.83 3.38
C ALA A 84 15.13 2.38 3.25
N ARG A 85 15.34 1.68 4.38
CA ARG A 85 15.77 0.27 4.41
C ARG A 85 14.72 -0.66 3.77
N ALA A 86 13.44 -0.32 3.90
CA ALA A 86 12.33 -1.06 3.27
C ALA A 86 12.25 -0.84 1.76
N GLN A 87 12.97 0.12 1.22
CA GLN A 87 13.02 0.47 -0.21
C GLN A 87 11.64 0.59 -0.89
N PRO A 88 10.70 1.37 -0.32
CA PRO A 88 9.41 1.57 -0.97
C PRO A 88 9.59 2.26 -2.32
N ILE A 89 8.74 1.87 -3.27
CA ILE A 89 8.68 2.53 -4.57
C ILE A 89 7.57 3.58 -4.57
N LEU A 90 7.84 4.72 -5.18
CA LEU A 90 6.91 5.84 -5.33
C LEU A 90 6.37 5.88 -6.75
N ARG A 91 5.04 5.85 -6.89
CA ARG A 91 4.42 6.11 -8.18
C ARG A 91 4.62 7.57 -8.55
N ALA A 92 5.19 7.82 -9.73
CA ALA A 92 5.48 9.16 -10.23
C ALA A 92 4.64 9.53 -11.46
N GLY A 93 4.92 10.68 -12.06
CA GLY A 93 4.24 11.15 -13.26
C GLY A 93 4.50 10.28 -14.49
N GLY A 94 3.66 10.48 -15.53
CA GLY A 94 3.72 9.70 -16.76
C GLY A 94 3.08 8.31 -16.64
N PRO A 95 3.11 7.53 -17.73
CA PRO A 95 2.36 6.26 -17.79
C PRO A 95 2.98 5.12 -16.95
N SER A 96 4.29 5.14 -16.69
CA SER A 96 5.00 3.99 -16.12
C SER A 96 6.16 4.33 -15.18
N ALA A 97 6.36 5.62 -14.80
CA ALA A 97 7.49 6.00 -13.97
C ALA A 97 7.26 5.68 -12.50
N TYR A 98 8.28 5.07 -11.88
CA TYR A 98 8.38 4.84 -10.43
C TYR A 98 9.74 5.32 -9.95
N TYR A 99 9.85 5.70 -8.68
CA TYR A 99 11.09 6.12 -8.03
C TYR A 99 11.33 5.29 -6.78
N ALA A 100 12.58 4.98 -6.52
CA ALA A 100 13.03 4.49 -5.23
C ALA A 100 13.39 5.68 -4.32
N ILE A 101 13.49 5.43 -3.03
CA ILE A 101 14.00 6.40 -2.05
C ILE A 101 15.39 5.99 -1.58
N ASP A 102 16.17 6.97 -1.10
CA ASP A 102 17.49 6.78 -0.52
C ASP A 102 17.63 7.61 0.74
N GLU A 103 18.25 7.05 1.80
CA GLU A 103 18.42 7.74 3.09
C GLU A 103 19.23 9.03 2.95
N SER A 104 20.17 9.09 2.00
CA SER A 104 20.99 10.30 1.74
C SER A 104 20.17 11.50 1.24
N LEU A 105 18.93 11.25 0.77
CA LEU A 105 18.02 12.28 0.29
C LEU A 105 16.98 12.69 1.35
N ARG A 106 17.06 12.10 2.55
CA ARG A 106 16.17 12.44 3.65
C ARG A 106 16.42 13.86 4.15
N PHE A 107 15.35 14.58 4.41
CA PHE A 107 15.36 15.85 5.14
C PHE A 107 14.13 15.95 6.03
N ASP A 108 14.25 16.65 7.15
CA ASP A 108 13.18 16.81 8.10
C ASP A 108 12.54 18.21 7.96
N LEU A 109 11.20 18.24 7.83
CA LEU A 109 10.41 19.46 7.90
C LEU A 109 9.67 19.48 9.23
N VAL A 110 10.24 20.14 10.21
CA VAL A 110 9.64 20.26 11.53
C VAL A 110 8.51 21.31 11.48
N ARG A 111 7.34 20.95 11.99
CA ARG A 111 6.21 21.88 12.07
C ARG A 111 6.58 23.01 13.05
N PRO A 112 6.46 24.30 12.65
CA PRO A 112 6.67 25.40 13.57
C PRO A 112 5.69 25.32 14.74
N ASP A 113 6.17 25.57 15.96
CA ASP A 113 5.30 25.68 17.10
C ASP A 113 4.26 26.79 16.87
N ALA A 114 3.01 26.50 17.20
CA ALA A 114 1.97 27.53 17.18
C ALA A 114 2.35 28.61 18.22
N ARG A 115 2.59 29.83 17.75
CA ARG A 115 2.82 30.99 18.62
C ARG A 115 1.52 31.46 19.25
#